data_45cc4232e2bad891376606b9075c6933
#
_entry.id   45cc4232e2bad891376606b9075c6933
#
_cell.length_a   1.000
_cell.length_b   1.000
_cell.length_c   1.000
_cell.angle_alpha   90.00
_cell.angle_beta   90.00
_cell.angle_gamma   90.00
#
_symmetry.space_group_name_H-M   'P 1'
#
loop_
_entity.id
_entity.type
_entity.pdbx_description
1 polymer ?
#
loop_
_entity_poly.entity_id
_entity_poly.type
_entity_poly.pdbx_seq_one_letter_code
_entity_poly.pdbx_strand_id
1 'polypeptide(L)'
;MEKYSAFKLLKHSFSHHENWKRVWRSVLPKKSYDVVVVGGGGHGLATAYYLAKNHGIENIAVLEKGFLGGGNTARNTTIIRSNYLWDEAAQLYELSLKLWEELSRDLNYNVMFSQRGVLNLGHSLQDMRDIERRVNANRLNGIDGHVVFPDDIKKIAPLINISKDVRYPILGASYQPRGGTARHDAVAWGYARAADALGVDILQHTPVTGINCSEGKIKSVQTNHGEIFAKKVACVVAGNSGVLASMAGFKLPIES
;
A
#
# COMPACT_ATOMS: atom_id res chain seq x y z
N MET A 1 16.06 12.50 8.19
CA MET A 1 15.04 12.94 7.20
C MET A 1 14.79 14.44 7.40
N GLU A 2 14.86 15.22 6.34
CA GLU A 2 14.60 16.66 6.42
C GLU A 2 13.11 16.92 6.74
N LYS A 3 12.83 17.65 7.82
CA LYS A 3 11.46 18.01 8.17
C LYS A 3 11.00 19.18 7.31
N TYR A 4 9.79 19.13 6.79
CA TYR A 4 9.12 20.29 6.21
C TYR A 4 8.71 21.23 7.33
N SER A 5 9.09 22.49 7.23
CA SER A 5 8.77 23.53 8.21
C SER A 5 8.12 24.73 7.50
N ALA A 6 7.37 25.54 8.25
CA ALA A 6 6.80 26.79 7.73
C ALA A 6 7.88 27.73 7.15
N PHE A 7 9.07 27.79 7.76
CA PHE A 7 10.19 28.56 7.24
C PHE A 7 10.70 28.05 5.88
N LYS A 8 10.70 26.74 5.64
CA LYS A 8 11.05 26.20 4.33
C LYS A 8 10.00 26.56 3.27
N LEU A 9 8.73 26.48 3.61
CA LEU A 9 7.66 26.92 2.71
C LEU A 9 7.79 28.39 2.35
N LEU A 10 8.03 29.25 3.33
CA LEU A 10 8.26 30.68 3.11
C LEU A 10 9.49 30.90 2.22
N LYS A 11 10.62 30.26 2.51
CA LYS A 11 11.83 30.36 1.69
C LYS A 11 11.57 29.95 0.23
N HIS A 12 10.84 28.86 0.01
CA HIS A 12 10.55 28.39 -1.34
C HIS A 12 9.52 29.28 -2.05
N SER A 13 8.61 29.96 -1.34
CA SER A 13 7.72 30.95 -1.92
C SER A 13 8.48 32.10 -2.59
N PHE A 14 9.56 32.57 -2.00
CA PHE A 14 10.42 33.62 -2.60
C PHE A 14 11.19 33.17 -3.84
N SER A 15 11.36 31.86 -4.05
CA SER A 15 11.95 31.30 -5.27
C SER A 15 10.90 30.75 -6.24
N HIS A 16 9.64 31.19 -6.16
CA HIS A 16 8.51 30.69 -6.96
C HIS A 16 8.40 29.15 -6.98
N HIS A 17 8.81 28.53 -5.88
CA HIS A 17 8.85 27.07 -5.73
C HIS A 17 9.77 26.36 -6.75
N GLU A 18 10.74 27.05 -7.31
CA GLU A 18 11.78 26.48 -8.16
C GLU A 18 12.94 25.90 -7.33
N ASN A 19 13.74 25.04 -7.95
CA ASN A 19 14.95 24.48 -7.36
C ASN A 19 14.73 23.63 -6.11
N TRP A 20 13.57 22.99 -5.99
CA TRP A 20 13.35 22.02 -4.95
C TRP A 20 14.27 20.81 -5.14
N LYS A 21 14.83 20.30 -4.06
CA LYS A 21 15.53 19.02 -4.09
C LYS A 21 14.56 17.92 -4.53
N ARG A 22 15.04 16.99 -5.34
CA ARG A 22 14.26 15.79 -5.68
C ARG A 22 13.79 15.09 -4.41
N VAL A 23 12.60 14.52 -4.46
CA VAL A 23 11.96 13.84 -3.32
C VAL A 23 12.75 12.60 -2.92
N TRP A 24 13.40 11.94 -3.88
CA TRP A 24 14.36 10.86 -3.71
C TRP A 24 15.51 11.01 -4.72
N ARG A 25 16.64 10.36 -4.44
CA ARG A 25 17.83 10.42 -5.29
C ARG A 25 17.58 9.81 -6.67
N SER A 26 18.26 10.30 -7.68
CA SER A 26 18.40 9.63 -8.97
C SER A 26 19.74 8.93 -8.99
N VAL A 27 19.73 7.62 -8.83
CA VAL A 27 20.94 6.80 -8.72
C VAL A 27 21.03 5.82 -9.89
N LEU A 28 22.25 5.41 -10.22
CA LEU A 28 22.50 4.26 -11.09
C LEU A 28 22.57 2.99 -10.22
N PRO A 29 22.18 1.83 -10.76
CA PRO A 29 22.24 0.58 -10.01
C PRO A 29 23.69 0.22 -9.64
N LYS A 30 23.88 -0.28 -8.41
CA LYS A 30 25.12 -0.93 -8.00
C LYS A 30 25.21 -2.31 -8.64
N LYS A 31 26.40 -2.87 -8.69
CA LYS A 31 26.64 -4.25 -9.17
C LYS A 31 25.98 -5.31 -8.30
N SER A 32 25.79 -5.04 -7.00
CA SER A 32 25.23 -6.02 -6.06
C SER A 32 24.44 -5.37 -4.94
N TYR A 33 23.41 -6.07 -4.47
CA TYR A 33 22.58 -5.71 -3.32
C TYR A 33 22.36 -6.91 -2.39
N ASP A 34 22.10 -6.63 -1.12
CA ASP A 34 21.65 -7.67 -0.19
C ASP A 34 20.22 -8.09 -0.50
N VAL A 35 19.36 -7.12 -0.82
CA VAL A 35 17.97 -7.37 -1.22
C VAL A 35 17.63 -6.53 -2.45
N VAL A 36 17.05 -7.18 -3.44
CA VAL A 36 16.40 -6.53 -4.58
C VAL A 36 14.90 -6.72 -4.44
N VAL A 37 14.15 -5.63 -4.35
CA VAL A 37 12.70 -5.62 -4.35
C VAL A 37 12.22 -5.28 -5.76
N VAL A 38 11.55 -6.20 -6.43
CA VAL A 38 10.99 -6.00 -7.76
C VAL A 38 9.55 -5.53 -7.62
N GLY A 39 9.29 -4.30 -8.07
CA GLY A 39 8.00 -3.62 -7.99
C GLY A 39 8.02 -2.40 -7.05
N GLY A 40 7.88 -1.22 -7.63
CA GLY A 40 7.85 0.08 -6.94
C GLY A 40 6.43 0.54 -6.57
N GLY A 41 5.52 -0.39 -6.28
CA GLY A 41 4.20 -0.11 -5.72
C GLY A 41 4.24 0.11 -4.20
N GLY A 42 3.09 0.40 -3.59
CA GLY A 42 2.98 0.65 -2.14
C GLY A 42 3.58 -0.47 -1.29
N HIS A 43 3.32 -1.74 -1.62
CA HIS A 43 3.87 -2.88 -0.89
C HIS A 43 5.39 -3.02 -1.07
N GLY A 44 5.93 -2.86 -2.29
CA GLY A 44 7.37 -2.96 -2.52
C GLY A 44 8.15 -1.86 -1.82
N LEU A 45 7.67 -0.62 -1.90
CA LEU A 45 8.27 0.51 -1.21
C LEU A 45 8.18 0.37 0.32
N ALA A 46 7.04 -0.09 0.85
CA ALA A 46 6.87 -0.38 2.27
C ALA A 46 7.82 -1.51 2.72
N THR A 47 7.94 -2.59 1.93
CA THR A 47 8.87 -3.69 2.22
C THR A 47 10.30 -3.17 2.34
N ALA A 48 10.77 -2.41 1.36
CA ALA A 48 12.12 -1.84 1.38
C ALA A 48 12.33 -0.91 2.58
N TYR A 49 11.34 -0.04 2.86
CA TYR A 49 11.37 0.87 4.01
C TYR A 49 11.48 0.11 5.34
N TYR A 50 10.62 -0.89 5.57
CA TYR A 50 10.64 -1.63 6.84
C TYR A 50 11.85 -2.55 6.99
N LEU A 51 12.37 -3.12 5.90
CA LEU A 51 13.63 -3.86 5.94
C LEU A 51 14.79 -2.95 6.39
N ALA A 52 14.85 -1.73 5.86
CA ALA A 52 15.86 -0.78 6.28
C ALA A 52 15.63 -0.27 7.71
N LYS A 53 14.39 0.16 8.03
CA LYS A 53 14.05 0.76 9.32
C LYS A 53 14.16 -0.21 10.49
N ASN A 54 13.60 -1.41 10.35
CA ASN A 54 13.42 -2.34 11.47
C ASN A 54 14.52 -3.40 11.55
N HIS A 55 15.22 -3.67 10.45
CA HIS A 55 16.22 -4.73 10.37
C HIS A 55 17.62 -4.22 10.03
N GLY A 56 17.80 -2.91 9.81
CA GLY A 56 19.09 -2.31 9.52
C GLY A 56 19.73 -2.79 8.22
N ILE A 57 18.93 -3.27 7.25
CA ILE A 57 19.45 -3.69 5.95
C ILE A 57 19.64 -2.44 5.09
N GLU A 58 20.88 -2.05 4.84
CA GLU A 58 21.20 -0.79 4.16
C GLU A 58 21.35 -0.93 2.63
N ASN A 59 21.74 -2.12 2.15
CA ASN A 59 22.02 -2.33 0.72
C ASN A 59 20.82 -2.94 0.00
N ILE A 60 19.78 -2.13 -0.18
CA ILE A 60 18.51 -2.52 -0.83
C ILE A 60 18.32 -1.72 -2.11
N ALA A 61 17.84 -2.38 -3.18
CA ALA A 61 17.30 -1.73 -4.36
C ALA A 61 15.81 -2.02 -4.53
N VAL A 62 15.05 -1.01 -4.95
CA VAL A 62 13.69 -1.17 -5.49
C VAL A 62 13.77 -0.96 -7.01
N LEU A 63 13.40 -1.99 -7.78
CA LEU A 63 13.37 -1.93 -9.24
C LEU A 63 11.92 -1.79 -9.72
N GLU A 64 11.62 -0.71 -10.42
CA GLU A 64 10.30 -0.44 -11.00
C GLU A 64 10.41 -0.29 -12.50
N LYS A 65 9.59 -1.05 -13.25
CA LYS A 65 9.62 -1.02 -14.72
C LYS A 65 9.15 0.30 -15.34
N GLY A 66 8.26 0.98 -14.63
CA GLY A 66 7.72 2.27 -15.04
C GLY A 66 8.04 3.35 -14.00
N PHE A 67 7.01 4.04 -13.55
CA PHE A 67 7.09 5.03 -12.47
C PHE A 67 6.49 4.47 -11.16
N LEU A 68 6.92 5.00 -10.04
CA LEU A 68 6.48 4.54 -8.71
C LEU A 68 4.95 4.62 -8.56
N GLY A 69 4.38 3.54 -8.05
CA GLY A 69 2.96 3.43 -7.85
C GLY A 69 2.11 3.24 -9.11
N GLY A 70 2.71 3.21 -10.31
CA GLY A 70 2.00 3.17 -11.59
C GLY A 70 1.19 1.89 -11.88
N GLY A 71 1.38 0.84 -11.09
CA GLY A 71 0.61 -0.41 -11.16
C GLY A 71 -0.72 -0.36 -10.39
N ASN A 72 -1.03 -1.42 -9.65
CA ASN A 72 -2.27 -1.52 -8.85
C ASN A 72 -2.39 -0.42 -7.77
N THR A 73 -1.28 0.13 -7.31
CA THR A 73 -1.29 1.24 -6.34
C THR A 73 -2.06 2.45 -6.88
N ALA A 74 -1.89 2.82 -8.15
CA ALA A 74 -2.62 3.93 -8.77
C ALA A 74 -4.05 3.56 -9.23
N ARG A 75 -4.46 2.30 -9.12
CA ARG A 75 -5.72 1.79 -9.68
C ARG A 75 -6.63 1.12 -8.65
N ASN A 76 -6.52 1.51 -7.40
CA ASN A 76 -7.34 0.96 -6.32
C ASN A 76 -8.37 1.98 -5.81
N THR A 77 -9.29 1.52 -4.98
CA THR A 77 -10.36 2.35 -4.39
C THR A 77 -9.90 3.21 -3.21
N THR A 78 -8.64 3.09 -2.81
CA THR A 78 -8.04 3.81 -1.68
C THR A 78 -8.68 3.55 -0.30
N ILE A 79 -9.57 2.58 -0.19
CA ILE A 79 -10.26 2.25 1.06
C ILE A 79 -9.33 1.43 1.95
N ILE A 80 -9.14 1.90 3.18
CA ILE A 80 -8.38 1.25 4.25
C ILE A 80 -9.36 0.77 5.30
N ARG A 81 -9.32 -0.53 5.61
CA ARG A 81 -10.24 -1.16 6.57
C ARG A 81 -9.66 -2.47 7.10
N SER A 82 -10.15 -2.96 8.25
CA SER A 82 -9.78 -4.26 8.83
C SER A 82 -10.95 -5.23 9.00
N ASN A 83 -12.17 -4.83 8.66
CA ASN A 83 -13.39 -5.60 8.84
C ASN A 83 -13.54 -6.79 7.87
N TYR A 84 -12.55 -7.67 7.85
CA TYR A 84 -12.57 -8.93 7.09
C TYR A 84 -13.24 -10.04 7.91
N LEU A 85 -13.81 -11.04 7.22
CA LEU A 85 -14.58 -12.10 7.86
C LEU A 85 -13.69 -13.16 8.54
N TRP A 86 -12.59 -13.54 7.91
CA TRP A 86 -11.72 -14.62 8.37
C TRP A 86 -10.74 -14.12 9.43
N ASP A 87 -10.57 -14.88 10.49
CA ASP A 87 -9.78 -14.48 11.67
C ASP A 87 -8.35 -14.08 11.30
N GLU A 88 -7.67 -14.87 10.51
CA GLU A 88 -6.29 -14.60 10.09
C GLU A 88 -6.20 -13.32 9.24
N ALA A 89 -7.15 -13.11 8.33
CA ALA A 89 -7.23 -11.89 7.53
C ALA A 89 -7.58 -10.68 8.42
N ALA A 90 -8.52 -10.83 9.34
CA ALA A 90 -8.93 -9.78 10.27
C ALA A 90 -7.75 -9.32 11.13
N GLN A 91 -6.97 -10.24 11.71
CA GLN A 91 -5.79 -9.94 12.52
C GLN A 91 -4.69 -9.22 11.70
N LEU A 92 -4.39 -9.71 10.48
CA LEU A 92 -3.42 -9.09 9.60
C LEU A 92 -3.82 -7.66 9.22
N TYR A 93 -5.08 -7.46 8.83
CA TYR A 93 -5.57 -6.14 8.43
C TYR A 93 -5.76 -5.19 9.60
N GLU A 94 -6.05 -5.69 10.82
CA GLU A 94 -6.08 -4.86 12.02
C GLU A 94 -4.68 -4.36 12.40
N LEU A 95 -3.66 -5.21 12.30
CA LEU A 95 -2.27 -4.78 12.43
C LEU A 95 -1.91 -3.73 11.35
N SER A 96 -2.32 -3.96 10.12
CA SER A 96 -2.12 -3.01 9.03
C SER A 96 -2.82 -1.67 9.32
N LEU A 97 -4.06 -1.68 9.82
CA LEU A 97 -4.79 -0.45 10.15
C LEU A 97 -4.07 0.37 11.24
N LYS A 98 -3.53 -0.28 12.26
CA LYS A 98 -2.70 0.38 13.28
C LYS A 98 -1.45 1.04 12.68
N LEU A 99 -0.81 0.40 11.71
CA LEU A 99 0.31 1.01 10.99
C LEU A 99 -0.14 2.22 10.17
N TRP A 100 -1.32 2.18 9.55
CA TRP A 100 -1.89 3.33 8.83
C TRP A 100 -2.15 4.54 9.71
N GLU A 101 -2.63 4.33 10.94
CA GLU A 101 -2.91 5.40 11.92
C GLU A 101 -1.65 6.21 12.27
N GLU A 102 -0.49 5.56 12.31
CA GLU A 102 0.78 6.19 12.62
C GLU A 102 1.59 6.62 11.38
N LEU A 103 1.18 6.19 10.18
CA LEU A 103 2.01 6.23 8.97
C LEU A 103 2.46 7.64 8.59
N SER A 104 1.58 8.64 8.66
CA SER A 104 1.94 10.02 8.32
C SER A 104 3.02 10.58 9.24
N ARG A 105 2.99 10.20 10.51
CA ARG A 105 4.01 10.57 11.50
C ARG A 105 5.32 9.83 11.25
N ASP A 106 5.24 8.54 11.03
CA ASP A 106 6.39 7.67 10.79
C ASP A 106 7.19 8.07 9.56
N LEU A 107 6.49 8.41 8.48
CA LEU A 107 7.09 8.85 7.23
C LEU A 107 7.47 10.34 7.26
N ASN A 108 7.02 11.10 8.27
CA ASN A 108 7.03 12.57 8.26
C ASN A 108 6.53 13.11 6.90
N TYR A 109 5.39 12.56 6.46
CA TYR A 109 4.77 12.84 5.17
C TYR A 109 3.27 12.57 5.24
N ASN A 110 2.44 13.54 4.90
CA ASN A 110 0.99 13.36 4.96
C ASN A 110 0.50 12.44 3.83
N VAL A 111 0.15 11.21 4.18
CA VAL A 111 -0.46 10.23 3.27
C VAL A 111 -1.95 10.47 3.05
N MET A 112 -2.50 11.53 3.64
CA MET A 112 -3.91 11.92 3.56
C MET A 112 -4.86 10.79 4.01
N PHE A 113 -4.46 10.04 5.05
CA PHE A 113 -5.33 9.04 5.64
C PHE A 113 -6.44 9.74 6.43
N SER A 114 -7.67 9.56 5.97
CA SER A 114 -8.87 10.15 6.55
C SER A 114 -9.78 9.05 7.09
N GLN A 115 -9.81 8.91 8.41
CA GLN A 115 -10.65 7.94 9.13
C GLN A 115 -12.07 8.52 9.32
N ARG A 116 -12.90 8.38 8.30
CA ARG A 116 -14.32 8.78 8.33
C ARG A 116 -15.27 7.61 8.42
N GLY A 117 -14.71 6.43 8.64
CA GLY A 117 -15.42 5.17 8.64
C GLY A 117 -15.62 4.58 7.25
N VAL A 118 -16.00 3.31 7.25
CA VAL A 118 -16.39 2.55 6.05
C VAL A 118 -17.74 1.93 6.28
N LEU A 119 -18.68 2.18 5.36
CA LEU A 119 -20.01 1.58 5.32
C LEU A 119 -20.07 0.51 4.21
N ASN A 120 -20.56 -0.69 4.54
CA ASN A 120 -20.96 -1.69 3.54
C ASN A 120 -22.47 -1.83 3.63
N LEU A 121 -23.17 -1.32 2.60
CA LEU A 121 -24.63 -1.26 2.59
C LEU A 121 -25.25 -2.61 2.31
N GLY A 122 -26.36 -2.93 2.97
CA GLY A 122 -27.21 -4.10 2.74
C GLY A 122 -28.56 -3.70 2.14
N HIS A 123 -28.96 -4.37 1.07
CA HIS A 123 -30.16 -4.09 0.32
C HIS A 123 -31.20 -5.22 0.39
N SER A 124 -30.83 -6.35 0.99
CA SER A 124 -31.69 -7.53 1.16
C SER A 124 -31.58 -8.09 2.57
N LEU A 125 -32.55 -8.94 2.95
CA LEU A 125 -32.46 -9.68 4.22
C LEU A 125 -31.24 -10.59 4.27
N GLN A 126 -30.82 -11.12 3.13
CA GLN A 126 -29.61 -11.95 3.06
C GLN A 126 -28.37 -11.13 3.31
N ASP A 127 -28.26 -9.90 2.77
CA ASP A 127 -27.17 -8.99 3.04
C ASP A 127 -27.11 -8.65 4.52
N MET A 128 -28.26 -8.39 5.16
CA MET A 128 -28.30 -8.07 6.59
C MET A 128 -27.82 -9.23 7.47
N ARG A 129 -28.21 -10.47 7.14
CA ARG A 129 -27.70 -11.66 7.84
C ARG A 129 -26.19 -11.82 7.71
N ASP A 130 -25.63 -11.56 6.51
CA ASP A 130 -24.19 -11.61 6.28
C ASP A 130 -23.49 -10.47 7.03
N ILE A 131 -24.04 -9.26 7.03
CA ILE A 131 -23.53 -8.10 7.78
C ILE A 131 -23.47 -8.41 9.28
N GLU A 132 -24.55 -8.93 9.86
CA GLU A 132 -24.58 -9.28 11.30
C GLU A 132 -23.53 -10.35 11.64
N ARG A 133 -23.43 -11.40 10.82
CA ARG A 133 -22.40 -12.43 10.98
C ARG A 133 -21.00 -11.84 10.94
N ARG A 134 -20.72 -10.98 9.94
CA ARG A 134 -19.39 -10.33 9.80
C ARG A 134 -19.07 -9.40 10.96
N VAL A 135 -20.01 -8.58 11.39
CA VAL A 135 -19.82 -7.68 12.52
C VAL A 135 -19.56 -8.47 13.81
N ASN A 136 -20.28 -9.57 14.03
CA ASN A 136 -20.04 -10.41 15.21
C ASN A 136 -18.66 -11.09 15.16
N ALA A 137 -18.24 -11.63 14.01
CA ALA A 137 -16.89 -12.17 13.83
C ALA A 137 -15.82 -11.09 14.05
N ASN A 138 -16.02 -9.89 13.52
CA ASN A 138 -15.09 -8.78 13.71
C ASN A 138 -14.96 -8.39 15.18
N ARG A 139 -16.06 -8.33 15.93
CA ARG A 139 -16.05 -8.03 17.38
C ARG A 139 -15.27 -9.08 18.18
N LEU A 140 -15.43 -10.36 17.85
CA LEU A 140 -14.65 -11.44 18.47
C LEU A 140 -13.13 -11.27 18.21
N ASN A 141 -12.75 -10.70 17.10
CA ASN A 141 -11.36 -10.37 16.74
C ASN A 141 -10.90 -8.98 17.24
N GLY A 142 -11.70 -8.30 18.05
CA GLY A 142 -11.36 -6.97 18.59
C GLY A 142 -11.43 -5.81 17.61
N ILE A 143 -12.10 -6.00 16.47
CA ILE A 143 -12.30 -4.97 15.45
C ILE A 143 -13.55 -4.15 15.77
N ASP A 144 -13.45 -2.85 15.60
CA ASP A 144 -14.52 -1.86 15.80
C ASP A 144 -15.59 -1.97 14.69
N GLY A 145 -16.52 -2.91 14.84
CA GLY A 145 -17.61 -3.15 13.90
C GLY A 145 -18.98 -2.92 14.50
N HIS A 146 -19.87 -2.25 13.77
CA HIS A 146 -21.26 -1.97 14.18
C HIS A 146 -22.23 -2.32 13.04
N VAL A 147 -23.41 -2.85 13.41
CA VAL A 147 -24.57 -2.86 12.53
C VAL A 147 -25.27 -1.52 12.71
N VAL A 148 -25.56 -0.83 11.63
CA VAL A 148 -26.25 0.47 11.63
C VAL A 148 -27.46 0.42 10.68
N PHE A 149 -28.50 1.18 11.03
CA PHE A 149 -29.75 1.24 10.29
C PHE A 149 -29.90 2.58 9.53
N PRO A 150 -30.91 2.71 8.63
CA PRO A 150 -31.00 3.86 7.73
C PRO A 150 -30.85 5.24 8.39
N ASP A 151 -31.47 5.46 9.54
CA ASP A 151 -31.40 6.75 10.24
C ASP A 151 -29.96 7.07 10.74
N ASP A 152 -29.21 6.07 11.17
CA ASP A 152 -27.82 6.24 11.55
C ASP A 152 -26.91 6.41 10.33
N ILE A 153 -27.19 5.67 9.26
CA ILE A 153 -26.50 5.84 7.98
C ILE A 153 -26.66 7.27 7.47
N LYS A 154 -27.85 7.85 7.60
CA LYS A 154 -28.12 9.24 7.21
C LYS A 154 -27.33 10.26 8.01
N LYS A 155 -27.09 10.00 9.32
CA LYS A 155 -26.24 10.85 10.18
C LYS A 155 -24.76 10.73 9.77
N ILE A 156 -24.28 9.50 9.49
CA ILE A 156 -22.88 9.22 9.10
C ILE A 156 -22.59 9.78 7.71
N ALA A 157 -23.49 9.56 6.78
CA ALA A 157 -23.36 9.91 5.36
C ALA A 157 -24.59 10.64 4.84
N PRO A 158 -24.75 11.94 5.09
CA PRO A 158 -25.97 12.71 4.81
C PRO A 158 -26.42 12.73 3.34
N LEU A 159 -25.50 12.47 2.41
CA LEU A 159 -25.80 12.45 0.98
C LEU A 159 -26.45 11.15 0.49
N ILE A 160 -26.40 10.06 1.29
CA ILE A 160 -27.01 8.78 0.91
C ILE A 160 -28.53 8.90 0.93
N ASN A 161 -29.17 8.43 -0.14
CA ASN A 161 -30.63 8.33 -0.20
C ASN A 161 -31.08 7.07 0.55
N ILE A 162 -31.84 7.25 1.63
CA ILE A 162 -32.40 6.18 2.48
C ILE A 162 -33.90 5.94 2.20
N SER A 163 -34.47 6.55 1.16
CA SER A 163 -35.89 6.34 0.78
C SER A 163 -36.17 4.87 0.49
N LYS A 164 -37.38 4.45 0.84
CA LYS A 164 -37.87 3.10 0.52
C LYS A 164 -38.36 2.99 -0.93
N ASP A 165 -38.58 4.10 -1.61
CA ASP A 165 -39.12 4.17 -2.97
C ASP A 165 -38.06 4.09 -4.07
N VAL A 166 -36.85 3.64 -3.72
CA VAL A 166 -35.75 3.42 -4.67
C VAL A 166 -35.67 1.95 -5.07
N ARG A 167 -35.09 1.70 -6.24
CA ARG A 167 -34.94 0.32 -6.78
C ARG A 167 -34.26 -0.65 -5.83
N TYR A 168 -33.28 -0.17 -5.06
CA TYR A 168 -32.52 -0.93 -4.08
C TYR A 168 -32.52 -0.19 -2.74
N PRO A 169 -33.56 -0.30 -1.91
CA PRO A 169 -33.64 0.37 -0.63
C PRO A 169 -32.57 -0.17 0.32
N ILE A 170 -32.02 0.71 1.12
CA ILE A 170 -31.02 0.35 2.13
C ILE A 170 -31.74 -0.16 3.37
N LEU A 171 -31.46 -1.38 3.79
CA LEU A 171 -32.01 -1.99 5.01
C LEU A 171 -31.12 -1.75 6.23
N GLY A 172 -29.81 -1.60 6.01
CA GLY A 172 -28.81 -1.34 7.01
C GLY A 172 -27.41 -1.39 6.41
N ALA A 173 -26.39 -1.37 7.27
CA ALA A 173 -24.99 -1.48 6.87
C ALA A 173 -24.13 -2.07 7.99
N SER A 174 -22.96 -2.62 7.64
CA SER A 174 -21.85 -2.68 8.58
C SER A 174 -21.09 -1.36 8.55
N TYR A 175 -20.72 -0.86 9.71
CA TYR A 175 -19.93 0.35 9.87
C TYR A 175 -18.66 0.07 10.67
N GLN A 176 -17.51 0.44 10.11
CA GLN A 176 -16.23 0.43 10.80
C GLN A 176 -15.72 1.87 10.98
N PRO A 177 -15.80 2.45 12.18
CA PRO A 177 -15.39 3.84 12.44
C PRO A 177 -13.93 4.15 12.10
N ARG A 178 -13.01 3.24 12.44
CA ARG A 178 -11.56 3.40 12.19
C ARG A 178 -11.16 3.16 10.74
N GLY A 179 -12.04 2.63 9.91
CA GLY A 179 -11.82 2.57 8.47
C GLY A 179 -11.77 3.97 7.84
N GLY A 180 -11.25 4.07 6.63
CA GLY A 180 -11.14 5.36 5.96
C GLY A 180 -10.55 5.26 4.56
N THR A 181 -10.06 6.38 4.06
CA THR A 181 -9.40 6.45 2.75
C THR A 181 -8.04 7.11 2.87
N ALA A 182 -7.09 6.69 2.04
CA ALA A 182 -5.77 7.32 1.93
C ALA A 182 -5.48 7.68 0.48
N ARG A 183 -4.60 8.62 0.26
CA ARG A 183 -4.22 8.98 -1.10
C ARG A 183 -3.07 8.09 -1.57
N HIS A 184 -3.33 7.23 -2.54
CA HIS A 184 -2.41 6.18 -2.98
C HIS A 184 -1.07 6.68 -3.54
N ASP A 185 -1.06 7.81 -4.26
CA ASP A 185 0.17 8.47 -4.73
C ASP A 185 1.00 9.02 -3.56
N ALA A 186 0.35 9.71 -2.60
CA ALA A 186 1.00 10.21 -1.42
C ALA A 186 1.61 9.08 -0.56
N VAL A 187 0.94 7.93 -0.48
CA VAL A 187 1.48 6.73 0.19
C VAL A 187 2.74 6.23 -0.49
N ALA A 188 2.70 6.04 -1.82
CA ALA A 188 3.87 5.58 -2.57
C ALA A 188 5.05 6.56 -2.43
N TRP A 189 4.80 7.85 -2.57
CA TRP A 189 5.84 8.87 -2.46
C TRP A 189 6.37 9.04 -1.03
N GLY A 190 5.51 8.92 -0.03
CA GLY A 190 5.91 8.92 1.38
C GLY A 190 6.87 7.79 1.70
N TYR A 191 6.54 6.57 1.31
CA TYR A 191 7.44 5.42 1.47
C TYR A 191 8.72 5.54 0.67
N ALA A 192 8.65 5.97 -0.60
CA ALA A 192 9.83 6.16 -1.43
C ALA A 192 10.80 7.16 -0.81
N ARG A 193 10.28 8.32 -0.39
CA ARG A 193 11.07 9.36 0.28
C ARG A 193 11.71 8.85 1.58
N ALA A 194 10.97 8.09 2.37
CA ALA A 194 11.48 7.57 3.64
C ALA A 194 12.50 6.44 3.43
N ALA A 195 12.27 5.54 2.46
CA ALA A 195 13.20 4.49 2.09
C ALA A 195 14.52 5.07 1.53
N ASP A 196 14.44 6.04 0.63
CA ASP A 196 15.61 6.74 0.09
C ASP A 196 16.44 7.40 1.20
N ALA A 197 15.80 8.03 2.19
CA ALA A 197 16.47 8.64 3.34
C ALA A 197 17.18 7.62 4.24
N LEU A 198 16.81 6.34 4.17
CA LEU A 198 17.47 5.20 4.83
C LEU A 198 18.52 4.51 3.94
N GLY A 199 18.83 5.09 2.78
CA GLY A 199 19.87 4.57 1.88
C GLY A 199 19.37 3.59 0.81
N VAL A 200 18.08 3.28 0.74
CA VAL A 200 17.52 2.41 -0.29
C VAL A 200 17.66 3.08 -1.66
N ASP A 201 18.17 2.35 -2.64
CA ASP A 201 18.27 2.81 -4.02
C ASP A 201 16.95 2.55 -4.76
N ILE A 202 16.33 3.61 -5.29
CA ILE A 202 15.05 3.52 -6.02
C ILE A 202 15.32 3.74 -7.51
N LEU A 203 15.08 2.70 -8.30
CA LEU A 203 15.38 2.65 -9.72
C LEU A 203 14.09 2.51 -10.53
N GLN A 204 13.59 3.65 -11.02
CA GLN A 204 12.46 3.68 -11.97
C GLN A 204 12.94 3.37 -13.39
N HIS A 205 12.02 3.01 -14.27
CA HIS A 205 12.30 2.62 -15.66
C HIS A 205 13.36 1.52 -15.79
N THR A 206 13.36 0.61 -14.79
CA THR A 206 14.32 -0.48 -14.67
C THR A 206 13.56 -1.82 -14.66
N PRO A 207 13.08 -2.28 -15.81
CA PRO A 207 12.40 -3.56 -15.92
C PRO A 207 13.35 -4.72 -15.62
N VAL A 208 12.88 -5.68 -14.80
CA VAL A 208 13.52 -6.99 -14.67
C VAL A 208 13.07 -7.85 -15.83
N THR A 209 14.02 -8.34 -16.61
CA THR A 209 13.80 -9.14 -17.82
C THR A 209 14.19 -10.62 -17.67
N GLY A 210 14.86 -10.97 -16.56
CA GLY A 210 15.24 -12.32 -16.24
C GLY A 210 15.72 -12.46 -14.81
N ILE A 211 15.68 -13.69 -14.29
CA ILE A 211 16.20 -14.05 -12.97
C ILE A 211 17.14 -15.22 -13.14
N ASN A 212 18.39 -15.07 -12.73
CA ASN A 212 19.40 -16.12 -12.80
C ASN A 212 19.41 -16.91 -11.49
N CYS A 213 19.11 -18.20 -11.59
CA CYS A 213 19.18 -19.13 -10.48
C CYS A 213 20.27 -20.19 -10.74
N SER A 214 21.00 -20.59 -9.70
CA SER A 214 21.94 -21.69 -9.73
C SER A 214 21.84 -22.47 -8.44
N GLU A 215 21.79 -23.79 -8.52
CA GLU A 215 21.69 -24.71 -7.37
C GLU A 215 20.51 -24.36 -6.44
N GLY A 216 19.35 -24.03 -7.03
CA GLY A 216 18.13 -23.65 -6.28
C GLY A 216 18.20 -22.30 -5.56
N LYS A 217 19.22 -21.47 -5.82
CA LYS A 217 19.40 -20.15 -5.21
C LYS A 217 19.45 -19.07 -6.28
N ILE A 218 18.82 -17.93 -5.98
CA ILE A 218 18.93 -16.73 -6.82
C ILE A 218 20.37 -16.21 -6.75
N LYS A 219 20.92 -15.81 -7.89
CA LYS A 219 22.24 -15.17 -8.02
C LYS A 219 22.09 -13.71 -8.43
N SER A 220 21.24 -13.42 -9.42
CA SER A 220 21.12 -12.07 -9.99
C SER A 220 19.78 -11.87 -10.68
N VAL A 221 19.47 -10.62 -11.00
CA VAL A 221 18.39 -10.23 -11.91
C VAL A 221 18.97 -9.52 -13.14
N GLN A 222 18.37 -9.76 -14.31
CA GLN A 222 18.70 -9.05 -15.55
C GLN A 222 17.82 -7.83 -15.69
N THR A 223 18.42 -6.71 -16.09
CA THR A 223 17.71 -5.44 -16.32
C THR A 223 18.21 -4.76 -17.58
N ASN A 224 17.55 -3.67 -17.99
CA ASN A 224 18.05 -2.79 -19.07
C ASN A 224 19.36 -2.05 -18.71
N HIS A 225 19.79 -2.07 -17.46
CA HIS A 225 21.08 -1.57 -16.98
C HIS A 225 22.14 -2.67 -16.80
N GLY A 226 21.85 -3.88 -17.29
CA GLY A 226 22.69 -5.04 -17.14
C GLY A 226 22.31 -5.93 -15.95
N GLU A 227 23.22 -6.80 -15.56
CA GLU A 227 23.05 -7.77 -14.50
C GLU A 227 23.30 -7.13 -13.12
N ILE A 228 22.40 -7.40 -12.18
CA ILE A 228 22.47 -6.96 -10.79
C ILE A 228 22.48 -8.20 -9.89
N PHE A 229 23.54 -8.42 -9.15
CA PHE A 229 23.65 -9.53 -8.19
C PHE A 229 22.82 -9.24 -6.94
N ALA A 230 22.18 -10.28 -6.40
CA ALA A 230 21.33 -10.14 -5.20
C ALA A 230 21.43 -11.39 -4.32
N LYS A 231 21.56 -11.21 -3.01
CA LYS A 231 21.45 -12.31 -2.05
C LYS A 231 20.01 -12.79 -1.90
N LYS A 232 19.04 -11.86 -2.00
CA LYS A 232 17.61 -12.15 -1.93
C LYS A 232 16.86 -11.27 -2.93
N VAL A 233 15.80 -11.82 -3.52
CA VAL A 233 14.89 -11.08 -4.41
C VAL A 233 13.48 -11.21 -3.87
N ALA A 234 12.82 -10.09 -3.63
CA ALA A 234 11.41 -10.01 -3.27
C ALA A 234 10.58 -9.65 -4.51
N CYS A 235 9.65 -10.52 -4.89
CA CYS A 235 8.74 -10.30 -6.01
C CYS A 235 7.45 -9.64 -5.51
N VAL A 236 7.30 -8.33 -5.75
CA VAL A 236 6.16 -7.52 -5.23
C VAL A 236 5.45 -6.83 -6.41
N VAL A 237 5.04 -7.62 -7.38
CA VAL A 237 4.60 -7.17 -8.71
C VAL A 237 3.13 -7.46 -9.01
N ALA A 238 2.35 -7.79 -7.98
CA ALA A 238 0.91 -8.03 -8.07
C ALA A 238 0.53 -8.96 -9.25
N GLY A 239 -0.27 -8.54 -10.21
CA GLY A 239 -0.69 -9.34 -11.35
C GLY A 239 0.44 -9.86 -12.25
N ASN A 240 1.65 -9.29 -12.17
CA ASN A 240 2.82 -9.79 -12.91
C ASN A 240 3.59 -10.89 -12.15
N SER A 241 3.10 -11.39 -11.01
CA SER A 241 3.81 -12.39 -10.19
C SER A 241 4.06 -13.70 -10.93
N GLY A 242 3.11 -14.16 -11.77
CA GLY A 242 3.28 -15.34 -12.61
C GLY A 242 4.44 -15.20 -13.61
N VAL A 243 4.61 -14.01 -14.19
CA VAL A 243 5.70 -13.72 -15.14
C VAL A 243 7.05 -13.80 -14.44
N LEU A 244 7.20 -13.16 -13.26
CA LEU A 244 8.45 -13.22 -12.50
C LEU A 244 8.75 -14.64 -11.99
N ALA A 245 7.74 -15.36 -11.54
CA ALA A 245 7.90 -16.75 -11.12
C ALA A 245 8.44 -17.63 -12.25
N SER A 246 7.91 -17.45 -13.47
CA SER A 246 8.41 -18.15 -14.66
C SER A 246 9.86 -17.82 -14.98
N MET A 247 10.30 -16.57 -14.80
CA MET A 247 11.71 -16.17 -14.94
C MET A 247 12.61 -16.88 -13.91
N ALA A 248 12.09 -17.21 -12.73
CA ALA A 248 12.79 -17.93 -11.68
C ALA A 248 12.65 -19.46 -11.80
N GLY A 249 12.00 -19.97 -12.85
CA GLY A 249 11.88 -21.38 -13.13
C GLY A 249 10.76 -22.12 -12.40
N PHE A 250 9.77 -21.41 -11.83
CA PHE A 250 8.61 -22.04 -11.21
C PHE A 250 7.29 -21.38 -11.64
N LYS A 251 6.19 -22.09 -11.45
CA LYS A 251 4.84 -21.64 -11.83
C LYS A 251 4.01 -21.34 -10.59
N LEU A 252 3.34 -20.18 -10.58
CA LEU A 252 2.34 -19.85 -9.59
C LEU A 252 0.93 -20.18 -10.13
N PRO A 253 0.03 -20.78 -9.33
CA PRO A 253 -1.35 -21.07 -9.71
C PRO A 253 -2.23 -19.81 -9.59
N ILE A 254 -1.83 -18.73 -10.25
CA ILE A 254 -2.57 -17.45 -10.27
C ILE A 254 -2.76 -17.01 -11.71
N GLU A 255 -3.92 -16.45 -12.00
CA GLU A 255 -4.25 -15.77 -13.25
C GLU A 255 -4.22 -14.25 -13.04
N SER A 256 -3.83 -13.51 -14.08
CA SER A 256 -3.73 -12.05 -14.05
C SER A 256 -4.39 -11.42 -15.28
#